data_79b21f3de7cdfb1df763600b5df31ce3
#
_entry.id   79b21f3de7cdfb1df763600b5df31ce3
#
_cell.length_a   1.000
_cell.length_b   1.000
_cell.length_c   1.000
_cell.angle_alpha   90.00
_cell.angle_beta   90.00
_cell.angle_gamma   90.00
#
_symmetry.space_group_name_H-M   'P 1'
#
loop_
_entity.id
_entity.type
_entity.pdbx_description
1 polymer ?
#
loop_
_entity_poly.entity_id
_entity_poly.type
_entity_poly.pdbx_seq_one_letter_code
_entity_poly.pdbx_strand_id
1 'polypeptide(L)'
;MKPPSTLTDGVVVLRELREDDRAVVLSTMCDPLVAAWLNMPADPTDRDFDSLLRVVRAGRVSGERIDYVVTEAGADMALGSVIASRRHRGNYELAYLAGADGRGRGLITRAVCLLCDALFEEGVGRLELRTHPDNEPSQQLAQRAGFRREGVERASIWLHGSRVDAIVWSLLPEDPR
;
A
#
# COMPACT_ATOMS: atom_id res chain seq x y z
N MET A 1 0.22 2.57 -18.56
CA MET A 1 0.31 1.22 -17.98
C MET A 1 -1.09 0.76 -17.59
N LYS A 2 -1.46 -0.48 -17.93
CA LYS A 2 -2.72 -1.10 -17.48
C LYS A 2 -2.34 -2.34 -16.65
N PRO A 3 -2.26 -2.20 -15.34
CA PRO A 3 -1.84 -3.30 -14.48
C PRO A 3 -2.83 -4.47 -14.58
N PRO A 4 -2.38 -5.73 -14.44
CA PRO A 4 -3.27 -6.89 -14.43
C PRO A 4 -4.31 -6.75 -13.30
N SER A 5 -5.47 -7.38 -13.48
CA SER A 5 -6.54 -7.37 -12.45
C SER A 5 -6.16 -8.19 -11.23
N THR A 6 -5.25 -9.14 -11.39
CA THR A 6 -4.80 -10.06 -10.33
C THR A 6 -3.32 -10.38 -10.51
N LEU A 7 -2.58 -10.42 -9.39
CA LEU A 7 -1.21 -10.90 -9.29
C LEU A 7 -1.16 -11.99 -8.20
N THR A 8 -0.27 -12.96 -8.33
CA THR A 8 -0.08 -13.99 -7.29
C THR A 8 1.32 -14.59 -7.35
N ASP A 9 1.85 -14.97 -6.20
CA ASP A 9 3.07 -15.76 -6.03
C ASP A 9 2.77 -17.17 -5.49
N GLY A 10 1.49 -17.58 -5.50
CA GLY A 10 1.03 -18.86 -4.96
C GLY A 10 0.74 -18.87 -3.47
N VAL A 11 1.14 -17.84 -2.73
CA VAL A 11 0.86 -17.65 -1.28
C VAL A 11 -0.09 -16.49 -1.05
N VAL A 12 0.17 -15.36 -1.68
CA VAL A 12 -0.72 -14.19 -1.66
C VAL A 12 -1.36 -13.99 -3.03
N VAL A 13 -2.54 -13.39 -3.01
CA VAL A 13 -3.24 -12.92 -4.19
C VAL A 13 -3.50 -11.43 -4.00
N LEU A 14 -3.09 -10.64 -4.99
CA LEU A 14 -3.43 -9.23 -5.12
C LEU A 14 -4.57 -9.14 -6.12
N ARG A 15 -5.71 -8.63 -5.71
CA ARG A 15 -6.90 -8.47 -6.56
C ARG A 15 -7.51 -7.08 -6.42
N GLU A 16 -8.37 -6.73 -7.33
CA GLU A 16 -9.10 -5.47 -7.25
C GLU A 16 -10.05 -5.44 -6.03
N LEU A 17 -10.28 -4.21 -5.51
CA LEU A 17 -11.26 -3.94 -4.47
C LEU A 17 -12.68 -4.18 -4.99
N ARG A 18 -13.51 -4.90 -4.21
CA ARG A 18 -14.89 -5.27 -4.53
C ARG A 18 -15.87 -4.70 -3.49
N GLU A 19 -17.13 -4.66 -3.84
CA GLU A 19 -18.22 -4.26 -2.92
C GLU A 19 -18.27 -5.17 -1.68
N ASP A 20 -17.98 -6.46 -1.83
CA ASP A 20 -17.99 -7.45 -0.75
C ASP A 20 -16.89 -7.22 0.29
N ASP A 21 -15.88 -6.40 -0.01
CA ASP A 21 -14.80 -6.04 0.93
C ASP A 21 -15.23 -4.95 1.92
N ARG A 22 -16.42 -4.34 1.76
CA ARG A 22 -16.92 -3.20 2.52
C ARG A 22 -16.73 -3.37 4.03
N ALA A 23 -17.25 -4.46 4.59
CA ALA A 23 -17.21 -4.67 6.03
C ALA A 23 -15.78 -4.72 6.58
N VAL A 24 -14.87 -5.44 5.89
CA VAL A 24 -13.46 -5.56 6.30
C VAL A 24 -12.73 -4.24 6.14
N VAL A 25 -12.99 -3.50 5.07
CA VAL A 25 -12.36 -2.18 4.82
C VAL A 25 -12.78 -1.18 5.89
N LEU A 26 -14.09 -1.07 6.20
CA LEU A 26 -14.59 -0.18 7.25
C LEU A 26 -14.04 -0.58 8.63
N SER A 27 -14.03 -1.87 8.96
CA SER A 27 -13.39 -2.36 10.19
C SER A 27 -11.91 -2.01 10.26
N THR A 28 -11.18 -2.10 9.16
CA THR A 28 -9.76 -1.73 9.08
C THR A 28 -9.55 -0.23 9.26
N MET A 29 -10.44 0.61 8.74
CA MET A 29 -10.39 2.07 8.96
C MET A 29 -10.60 2.43 10.44
N CYS A 30 -11.41 1.65 11.18
CA CYS A 30 -11.63 1.84 12.62
C CYS A 30 -10.48 1.30 13.48
N ASP A 31 -9.52 0.57 12.91
CA ASP A 31 -8.44 -0.05 13.69
C ASP A 31 -7.49 1.03 14.25
N PRO A 32 -7.29 1.11 15.58
CA PRO A 32 -6.43 2.11 16.18
C PRO A 32 -4.98 2.08 15.67
N LEU A 33 -4.46 0.89 15.33
CA LEU A 33 -3.10 0.75 14.80
C LEU A 33 -2.99 1.28 13.35
N VAL A 34 -4.07 1.23 12.58
CA VAL A 34 -4.14 1.85 11.25
C VAL A 34 -4.33 3.36 11.38
N ALA A 35 -5.26 3.79 12.21
CA ALA A 35 -5.56 5.19 12.46
C ALA A 35 -4.35 5.95 13.04
N ALA A 36 -3.48 5.30 13.81
CA ALA A 36 -2.27 5.93 14.36
C ALA A 36 -1.33 6.49 13.28
N TRP A 37 -1.30 5.87 12.09
CA TRP A 37 -0.36 6.21 11.01
C TRP A 37 -1.01 6.78 9.75
N LEU A 38 -2.34 6.84 9.72
CA LEU A 38 -3.10 7.34 8.58
C LEU A 38 -4.22 8.29 9.05
N ASN A 39 -4.54 9.27 8.21
CA ASN A 39 -5.68 10.15 8.47
C ASN A 39 -6.99 9.43 8.11
N MET A 40 -7.45 8.58 9.00
CA MET A 40 -8.73 7.89 8.83
C MET A 40 -9.89 8.74 9.37
N PRO A 41 -11.11 8.63 8.80
CA PRO A 41 -12.31 9.19 9.41
C PRO A 41 -12.47 8.66 10.85
N ALA A 42 -12.92 9.50 11.77
CA ALA A 42 -13.14 9.08 13.16
C ALA A 42 -14.27 8.05 13.27
N ASP A 43 -15.26 8.11 12.40
CA ASP A 43 -16.39 7.19 12.31
C ASP A 43 -16.66 6.86 10.83
N PRO A 44 -15.92 5.88 10.26
CA PRO A 44 -16.03 5.51 8.85
C PRO A 44 -17.43 4.95 8.53
N THR A 45 -17.99 5.41 7.42
CA THR A 45 -19.32 5.07 6.95
C THR A 45 -19.30 4.41 5.57
N ASP A 46 -20.43 3.89 5.12
CA ASP A 46 -20.58 3.39 3.76
C ASP A 46 -20.21 4.42 2.69
N ARG A 47 -20.42 5.73 2.95
CA ARG A 47 -20.02 6.80 2.03
C ARG A 47 -18.51 6.89 1.87
N ASP A 48 -17.75 6.59 2.91
CA ASP A 48 -16.28 6.59 2.87
C ASP A 48 -15.80 5.43 2.02
N PHE A 49 -16.38 4.25 2.18
CA PHE A 49 -16.11 3.10 1.32
C PHE A 49 -16.47 3.38 -0.14
N ASP A 50 -17.67 3.92 -0.43
CA ASP A 50 -18.08 4.26 -1.79
C ASP A 50 -17.17 5.31 -2.43
N SER A 51 -16.66 6.24 -1.63
CA SER A 51 -15.69 7.24 -2.07
C SER A 51 -14.34 6.61 -2.39
N LEU A 52 -13.85 5.71 -1.53
CA LEU A 52 -12.63 4.93 -1.77
C LEU A 52 -12.75 4.12 -3.06
N LEU A 53 -13.84 3.37 -3.22
CA LEU A 53 -14.06 2.51 -4.39
C LEU A 53 -14.09 3.32 -5.70
N ARG A 54 -14.68 4.51 -5.70
CA ARG A 54 -14.66 5.43 -6.86
C ARG A 54 -13.23 5.91 -7.16
N VAL A 55 -12.46 6.29 -6.14
CA VAL A 55 -11.06 6.74 -6.30
C VAL A 55 -10.20 5.62 -6.86
N VAL A 56 -10.32 4.41 -6.31
CA VAL A 56 -9.58 3.22 -6.75
C VAL A 56 -9.90 2.89 -8.22
N ARG A 57 -11.17 2.84 -8.59
CA ARG A 57 -11.60 2.56 -9.97
C ARG A 57 -11.12 3.64 -10.96
N ALA A 58 -11.27 4.92 -10.60
CA ALA A 58 -10.81 6.04 -11.43
C ALA A 58 -9.29 6.04 -11.60
N GLY A 59 -8.54 5.81 -10.52
CA GLY A 59 -7.08 5.74 -10.54
C GLY A 59 -6.56 4.63 -11.44
N ARG A 60 -7.20 3.44 -11.39
CA ARG A 60 -6.85 2.31 -12.27
C ARG A 60 -7.14 2.62 -13.73
N VAL A 61 -8.25 3.27 -14.06
CA VAL A 61 -8.60 3.65 -15.43
C VAL A 61 -7.61 4.69 -15.98
N SER A 62 -7.23 5.68 -15.18
CA SER A 62 -6.25 6.71 -15.60
C SER A 62 -4.80 6.22 -15.60
N GLY A 63 -4.49 5.11 -14.91
CA GLY A 63 -3.12 4.64 -14.68
C GLY A 63 -2.33 5.46 -13.66
N GLU A 64 -2.97 6.39 -12.96
CA GLU A 64 -2.33 7.25 -11.96
C GLU A 64 -2.24 6.57 -10.59
N ARG A 65 -3.09 5.56 -10.35
CA ARG A 65 -3.12 4.84 -9.09
C ARG A 65 -3.57 3.40 -9.31
N ILE A 66 -2.89 2.48 -8.66
CA ILE A 66 -3.16 1.05 -8.67
C ILE A 66 -3.34 0.62 -7.22
N ASP A 67 -4.51 0.09 -6.91
CA ASP A 67 -4.81 -0.44 -5.58
C ASP A 67 -5.12 -1.93 -5.71
N TYR A 68 -4.53 -2.72 -4.84
CA TYR A 68 -4.86 -4.12 -4.68
C TYR A 68 -5.22 -4.44 -3.23
N VAL A 69 -6.25 -5.23 -3.07
CA VAL A 69 -6.54 -5.96 -1.84
C VAL A 69 -5.62 -7.17 -1.78
N VAL A 70 -5.06 -7.43 -0.61
CA VAL A 70 -4.22 -8.61 -0.33
C VAL A 70 -5.09 -9.69 0.29
N THR A 71 -5.07 -10.89 -0.29
CA THR A 71 -5.70 -12.10 0.25
C THR A 71 -4.68 -13.24 0.28
N GLU A 72 -4.99 -14.35 0.94
CA GLU A 72 -4.22 -15.60 0.79
C GLU A 72 -4.72 -16.40 -0.41
N ALA A 73 -3.83 -17.18 -1.03
CA ALA A 73 -4.21 -18.12 -2.06
C ALA A 73 -5.20 -19.16 -1.49
N GLY A 74 -6.33 -19.34 -2.18
CA GLY A 74 -7.40 -20.23 -1.72
C GLY A 74 -8.38 -19.61 -0.72
N ALA A 75 -8.16 -18.36 -0.28
CA ALA A 75 -9.07 -17.58 0.55
C ALA A 75 -9.32 -16.21 -0.07
N ASP A 76 -10.54 -15.66 0.07
CA ASP A 76 -10.90 -14.36 -0.55
C ASP A 76 -11.09 -13.24 0.49
N MET A 77 -10.76 -13.51 1.75
CA MET A 77 -10.84 -12.53 2.83
C MET A 77 -9.73 -11.48 2.68
N ALA A 78 -10.10 -10.21 2.71
CA ALA A 78 -9.18 -9.09 2.67
C ALA A 78 -8.32 -9.02 3.94
N LEU A 79 -6.99 -9.05 3.80
CA LEU A 79 -6.01 -9.02 4.89
C LEU A 79 -5.28 -7.68 4.98
N GLY A 80 -5.40 -6.86 3.96
CA GLY A 80 -4.76 -5.57 3.85
C GLY A 80 -4.82 -5.06 2.41
N SER A 81 -4.03 -4.03 2.13
CA SER A 81 -3.91 -3.49 0.77
C SER A 81 -2.50 -3.04 0.46
N VAL A 82 -2.15 -3.04 -0.83
CA VAL A 82 -0.96 -2.41 -1.38
C VAL A 82 -1.38 -1.47 -2.51
N ILE A 83 -0.74 -0.32 -2.56
CA ILE A 83 -1.11 0.80 -3.41
C ILE A 83 0.15 1.30 -4.12
N ALA A 84 0.04 1.60 -5.41
CA ALA A 84 1.07 2.31 -6.15
C ALA A 84 0.46 3.57 -6.77
N SER A 85 1.00 4.73 -6.43
CA SER A 85 0.58 6.03 -6.97
C SER A 85 1.66 6.60 -7.85
N ARG A 86 1.32 6.99 -9.08
CA ARG A 86 2.25 7.58 -10.02
C ARG A 86 2.77 8.93 -9.52
N ARG A 87 4.07 9.13 -9.66
CA ARG A 87 4.79 10.36 -9.33
C ARG A 87 5.46 10.95 -10.56
N HIS A 88 6.19 12.04 -10.36
CA HIS A 88 6.93 12.68 -11.45
C HIS A 88 7.88 11.71 -12.15
N ARG A 89 8.07 11.92 -13.46
CA ARG A 89 8.99 11.14 -14.31
C ARG A 89 8.68 9.66 -14.42
N GLY A 90 7.44 9.23 -14.11
CA GLY A 90 7.04 7.83 -14.22
C GLY A 90 7.45 6.96 -13.02
N ASN A 91 7.99 7.53 -11.95
CA ASN A 91 8.20 6.84 -10.68
C ASN A 91 6.85 6.52 -10.02
N TYR A 92 6.85 5.54 -9.11
CA TYR A 92 5.69 5.23 -8.29
C TYR A 92 6.03 5.29 -6.81
N GLU A 93 5.13 5.87 -6.04
CA GLU A 93 5.16 5.78 -4.58
C GLU A 93 4.23 4.68 -4.14
N LEU A 94 4.78 3.77 -3.32
CA LEU A 94 4.02 2.68 -2.73
C LEU A 94 3.50 3.08 -1.35
N ALA A 95 2.33 2.56 -1.04
CA ALA A 95 1.77 2.56 0.30
C ALA A 95 1.13 1.20 0.57
N TYR A 96 0.99 0.86 1.84
CA TYR A 96 0.35 -0.39 2.26
C TYR A 96 -0.29 -0.24 3.62
N LEU A 97 -1.25 -1.09 3.89
CA LEU A 97 -1.80 -1.26 5.22
C LEU A 97 -2.08 -2.75 5.48
N ALA A 98 -2.03 -3.13 6.74
CA ALA A 98 -2.35 -4.47 7.22
C ALA A 98 -3.59 -4.42 8.12
N GLY A 99 -4.65 -5.11 7.74
CA GLY A 99 -5.75 -5.43 8.64
C GLY A 99 -5.27 -6.34 9.79
N ALA A 100 -6.06 -6.46 10.85
CA ALA A 100 -5.69 -7.24 12.04
C ALA A 100 -5.24 -8.66 11.70
N ASP A 101 -5.97 -9.36 10.82
CA ASP A 101 -5.70 -10.75 10.43
C ASP A 101 -4.49 -10.90 9.46
N GLY A 102 -4.03 -9.78 8.87
CA GLY A 102 -2.88 -9.77 7.95
C GLY A 102 -1.54 -9.48 8.63
N ARG A 103 -1.53 -9.06 9.90
CA ARG A 103 -0.32 -8.65 10.63
C ARG A 103 0.52 -9.84 11.10
N GLY A 104 1.84 -9.60 11.22
CA GLY A 104 2.80 -10.57 11.80
C GLY A 104 3.06 -11.81 10.95
N ARG A 105 2.40 -11.96 9.81
CA ARG A 105 2.44 -13.16 8.94
C ARG A 105 3.36 -13.01 7.72
N GLY A 106 3.94 -11.84 7.51
CA GLY A 106 4.78 -11.55 6.34
C GLY A 106 4.03 -11.36 5.01
N LEU A 107 2.68 -11.51 5.01
CA LEU A 107 1.87 -11.48 3.79
C LEU A 107 1.91 -10.11 3.10
N ILE A 108 1.89 -9.01 3.85
CA ILE A 108 1.97 -7.67 3.28
C ILE A 108 3.36 -7.41 2.67
N THR A 109 4.44 -7.91 3.29
CA THR A 109 5.78 -7.84 2.69
C THR A 109 5.83 -8.56 1.35
N ARG A 110 5.29 -9.79 1.27
CA ARG A 110 5.18 -10.54 0.00
C ARG A 110 4.36 -9.78 -1.04
N ALA A 111 3.24 -9.20 -0.63
CA ALA A 111 2.37 -8.40 -1.48
C ALA A 111 3.09 -7.16 -2.05
N VAL A 112 3.89 -6.47 -1.22
CA VAL A 112 4.72 -5.35 -1.67
C VAL A 112 5.76 -5.82 -2.68
N CYS A 113 6.49 -6.91 -2.40
CA CYS A 113 7.47 -7.47 -3.34
C CYS A 113 6.82 -7.82 -4.68
N LEU A 114 5.69 -8.52 -4.66
CA LEU A 114 4.96 -8.92 -5.86
C LEU A 114 4.50 -7.71 -6.70
N LEU A 115 4.04 -6.65 -6.04
CA LEU A 115 3.68 -5.40 -6.73
C LEU A 115 4.93 -4.71 -7.32
N CYS A 116 6.07 -4.69 -6.59
CA CYS A 116 7.32 -4.14 -7.09
C CYS A 116 7.77 -4.86 -8.36
N ASP A 117 7.76 -6.19 -8.36
CA ASP A 117 8.14 -7.01 -9.51
C ASP A 117 7.28 -6.68 -10.73
N ALA A 118 5.95 -6.65 -10.55
CA ALA A 118 5.03 -6.32 -11.63
C ALA A 118 5.24 -4.90 -12.19
N LEU A 119 5.57 -3.92 -11.33
CA LEU A 119 5.84 -2.55 -11.76
C LEU A 119 7.18 -2.45 -12.53
N PHE A 120 8.21 -3.18 -12.10
CA PHE A 120 9.49 -3.23 -12.82
C PHE A 120 9.37 -3.94 -14.17
N GLU A 121 8.60 -5.01 -14.26
CA GLU A 121 8.28 -5.68 -15.54
C GLU A 121 7.58 -4.74 -16.53
N GLU A 122 6.79 -3.78 -16.05
CA GLU A 122 6.16 -2.72 -16.84
C GLU A 122 7.12 -1.54 -17.16
N GLY A 123 8.39 -1.63 -16.78
CA GLY A 123 9.42 -0.65 -17.09
C GLY A 123 9.49 0.55 -16.14
N VAL A 124 8.89 0.47 -14.95
CA VAL A 124 9.06 1.49 -13.90
C VAL A 124 10.51 1.50 -13.44
N GLY A 125 11.17 2.65 -13.48
CA GLY A 125 12.60 2.76 -13.15
C GLY A 125 12.88 3.01 -11.67
N ARG A 126 11.89 3.38 -10.87
CA ARG A 126 12.09 3.69 -9.44
C ARG A 126 10.78 3.61 -8.67
N LEU A 127 10.84 2.94 -7.53
CA LEU A 127 9.78 2.88 -6.53
C LEU A 127 10.21 3.61 -5.26
N GLU A 128 9.26 4.26 -4.60
CA GLU A 128 9.50 5.02 -3.37
C GLU A 128 8.51 4.57 -2.28
N LEU A 129 8.94 4.70 -1.04
CA LEU A 129 8.09 4.57 0.16
C LEU A 129 8.40 5.70 1.12
N ARG A 130 7.39 6.11 1.88
CA ARG A 130 7.55 7.01 3.02
C ARG A 130 7.00 6.37 4.27
N THR A 131 7.79 6.37 5.34
CA THR A 131 7.38 5.84 6.63
C THR A 131 7.54 6.90 7.71
N HIS A 132 6.64 6.89 8.70
CA HIS A 132 6.85 7.73 9.88
C HIS A 132 8.09 7.24 10.66
N PRO A 133 8.92 8.14 11.24
CA PRO A 133 10.12 7.74 12.01
C PRO A 133 9.84 6.79 13.16
N ASP A 134 8.67 6.89 13.80
CA ASP A 134 8.29 6.03 14.93
C ASP A 134 7.51 4.77 14.51
N ASN A 135 7.23 4.61 13.20
CA ASN A 135 6.55 3.41 12.69
C ASN A 135 7.57 2.31 12.35
N GLU A 136 8.16 1.71 13.39
CA GLU A 136 9.16 0.65 13.23
C GLU A 136 8.66 -0.54 12.39
N PRO A 137 7.42 -1.07 12.56
CA PRO A 137 6.91 -2.15 11.73
C PRO A 137 6.94 -1.82 10.23
N SER A 138 6.58 -0.59 9.85
CA SER A 138 6.61 -0.13 8.46
C SER A 138 8.04 -0.02 7.92
N GLN A 139 8.99 0.48 8.72
CA GLN A 139 10.41 0.54 8.37
C GLN A 139 11.00 -0.85 8.14
N GLN A 140 10.69 -1.80 9.04
CA GLN A 140 11.14 -3.19 8.91
C GLN A 140 10.55 -3.86 7.65
N LEU A 141 9.30 -3.55 7.30
CA LEU A 141 8.71 -4.06 6.07
C LEU A 141 9.45 -3.50 4.85
N ALA A 142 9.70 -2.19 4.79
CA ALA A 142 10.46 -1.56 3.71
C ALA A 142 11.84 -2.22 3.52
N GLN A 143 12.58 -2.44 4.61
CA GLN A 143 13.88 -3.12 4.58
C GLN A 143 13.77 -4.56 4.05
N ARG A 144 12.79 -5.35 4.54
CA ARG A 144 12.57 -6.74 4.09
C ARG A 144 12.15 -6.83 2.63
N ALA A 145 11.45 -5.81 2.12
CA ALA A 145 11.08 -5.72 0.70
C ALA A 145 12.24 -5.21 -0.19
N GLY A 146 13.44 -4.98 0.37
CA GLY A 146 14.64 -4.59 -0.37
C GLY A 146 14.81 -3.08 -0.56
N PHE A 147 13.91 -2.26 0.00
CA PHE A 147 14.06 -0.81 -0.09
C PHE A 147 15.27 -0.30 0.69
N ARG A 148 15.97 0.66 0.11
CA ARG A 148 17.09 1.37 0.72
C ARG A 148 16.65 2.69 1.30
N ARG A 149 17.08 2.98 2.54
CA ARG A 149 16.83 4.26 3.19
C ARG A 149 17.69 5.35 2.56
N GLU A 150 17.07 6.42 2.06
CA GLU A 150 17.79 7.55 1.45
C GLU A 150 17.97 8.74 2.40
N GLY A 151 17.04 8.94 3.34
CA GLY A 151 17.13 10.06 4.25
C GLY A 151 15.83 10.36 4.99
N VAL A 152 15.72 11.59 5.47
CA VAL A 152 14.54 12.12 6.15
C VAL A 152 14.08 13.39 5.44
N GLU A 153 12.82 13.39 5.01
CA GLU A 153 12.12 14.60 4.55
C GLU A 153 11.44 15.25 5.76
N ARG A 154 11.88 16.47 6.11
CA ARG A 154 11.31 17.19 7.25
C ARG A 154 9.92 17.71 6.92
N ALA A 155 8.97 17.53 7.85
CA ALA A 155 7.60 18.07 7.77
C ALA A 155 6.87 17.71 6.46
N SER A 156 7.11 16.51 5.92
CA SER A 156 6.59 16.11 4.59
C SER A 156 5.25 15.41 4.64
N ILE A 157 4.94 14.72 5.74
CA ILE A 157 3.66 14.03 5.91
C ILE A 157 2.72 14.92 6.74
N TRP A 158 1.45 15.03 6.29
CA TRP A 158 0.38 15.63 7.09
C TRP A 158 -0.34 14.53 7.86
N LEU A 159 -0.22 14.53 9.18
CA LEU A 159 -0.79 13.49 10.05
C LEU A 159 -1.45 14.14 11.27
N HIS A 160 -2.72 13.82 11.50
CA HIS A 160 -3.50 14.31 12.67
C HIS A 160 -3.42 15.82 12.91
N GLY A 161 -3.54 16.61 11.83
CA GLY A 161 -3.54 18.07 11.92
C GLY A 161 -2.16 18.72 12.09
N SER A 162 -1.07 17.95 11.98
CA SER A 162 0.29 18.47 12.04
C SER A 162 1.17 17.91 10.92
N ARG A 163 2.28 18.60 10.64
CA ARG A 163 3.31 18.08 9.74
C ARG A 163 4.33 17.30 10.53
N VAL A 164 4.62 16.08 10.05
CA VAL A 164 5.62 15.19 10.64
C VAL A 164 6.68 14.83 9.61
N ASP A 165 7.84 14.42 10.07
CA ASP A 165 8.93 13.96 9.24
C ASP A 165 8.59 12.60 8.59
N ALA A 166 9.20 12.32 7.45
CA ALA A 166 9.15 11.01 6.79
C ALA A 166 10.54 10.46 6.56
N ILE A 167 10.74 9.18 6.81
CA ILE A 167 11.89 8.45 6.27
C ILE A 167 11.55 8.08 4.84
N VAL A 168 12.44 8.43 3.92
CA VAL A 168 12.31 8.12 2.49
C VAL A 168 13.09 6.86 2.18
N TRP A 169 12.45 5.97 1.44
CA TRP A 169 12.99 4.71 0.96
C TRP A 169 12.84 4.63 -0.55
N SER A 170 13.78 3.98 -1.22
CA SER A 170 13.70 3.71 -2.65
C SER A 170 14.07 2.28 -2.98
N LEU A 171 13.57 1.81 -4.13
CA LEU A 171 13.93 0.53 -4.73
C LEU A 171 14.08 0.73 -6.24
N LEU A 172 15.19 0.22 -6.78
CA LEU A 172 15.51 0.24 -8.21
C LEU A 172 15.47 -1.18 -8.79
N PRO A 173 15.28 -1.35 -10.10
CA PRO A 173 15.23 -2.68 -10.74
C PRO A 173 16.48 -3.54 -10.49
N GLU A 174 17.66 -2.89 -10.38
CA GLU A 174 18.96 -3.54 -10.17
C GLU A 174 19.31 -3.78 -8.68
N ASP A 175 18.50 -3.31 -7.75
CA ASP A 175 18.76 -3.54 -6.32
C ASP A 175 18.59 -5.01 -5.95
N PRO A 176 19.47 -5.58 -5.11
CA PRO A 176 19.32 -6.96 -4.62
C PRO A 176 18.12 -7.09 -3.68
N ARG A 177 17.34 -8.17 -3.83
CA ARG A 177 16.15 -8.47 -3.03
C ARG A 177 16.18 -9.89 -2.51
#